data_b00a200e698860ded05250ead3dd68f8
#
_entry.id   b00a200e698860ded05250ead3dd68f8
#
_cell.length_a   1.000
_cell.length_b   1.000
_cell.length_c   1.000
_cell.angle_alpha   90.00
_cell.angle_beta   90.00
_cell.angle_gamma   90.00
#
_symmetry.space_group_name_H-M   'P 1'
#
loop_
_entity.id
_entity.type
_entity.pdbx_description
1 polymer ?
#
loop_
_entity_poly.entity_id
_entity_poly.type
_entity_poly.pdbx_seq_one_letter_code
_entity_poly.pdbx_strand_id
1 'polypeptide(L)'
;MSLKDIIFSILFVLFSIYIAFLNPHESTFHLTQSLTFKLPTVILLLAAVFTGVMISVAIFWTFNLKNTFSRWKLNLQKRRGKNKLRRIEGLFNKSENFFLNGRLEKALSLIDKVLDASPNHIQALSLKGKILFSRGEKVLAANIQKKVLKLDPESISVLFDLATTYEQTGQIKDEIILLKKIHRENPKAVRP
;
A
#
# COMPACT_ATOMS: atom_id res chain seq x y z
N MET A 1 -7.12 -29.43 -5.11
CA MET A 1 -7.40 -30.86 -4.99
C MET A 1 -6.12 -31.61 -5.20
N SER A 2 -5.75 -32.52 -4.29
CA SER A 2 -4.59 -33.37 -4.53
C SER A 2 -4.98 -34.48 -5.53
N LEU A 3 -3.99 -35.03 -6.24
CA LEU A 3 -4.22 -36.15 -7.17
C LEU A 3 -4.96 -37.32 -6.45
N LYS A 4 -4.69 -37.51 -5.17
CA LYS A 4 -5.35 -38.50 -4.30
C LYS A 4 -6.85 -38.27 -4.15
N ASP A 5 -7.29 -36.98 -3.99
CA ASP A 5 -8.71 -36.65 -3.85
C ASP A 5 -9.48 -36.92 -5.14
N ILE A 6 -8.84 -36.68 -6.31
CA ILE A 6 -9.42 -36.96 -7.62
C ILE A 6 -9.58 -38.47 -7.81
N ILE A 7 -8.55 -39.26 -7.50
CA ILE A 7 -8.59 -40.73 -7.61
C ILE A 7 -9.67 -41.31 -6.69
N PHE A 8 -9.74 -40.83 -5.44
CA PHE A 8 -10.74 -41.27 -4.47
C PHE A 8 -12.18 -40.96 -4.95
N SER A 9 -12.40 -39.74 -5.51
CA SER A 9 -13.70 -39.37 -6.06
C SER A 9 -14.13 -40.25 -7.24
N ILE A 10 -13.20 -40.56 -8.14
CA ILE A 10 -13.46 -41.45 -9.30
C ILE A 10 -13.80 -42.86 -8.80
N LEU A 11 -13.04 -43.39 -7.85
CA LEU A 11 -13.26 -44.72 -7.29
C LEU A 11 -14.61 -44.81 -6.58
N PHE A 12 -14.98 -43.76 -5.85
CA PHE A 12 -16.28 -43.65 -5.18
C PHE A 12 -17.47 -43.65 -6.18
N VAL A 13 -17.32 -42.89 -7.29
CA VAL A 13 -18.35 -42.86 -8.33
C VAL A 13 -18.47 -44.23 -9.00
N LEU A 14 -17.37 -44.90 -9.35
CA LEU A 14 -17.36 -46.23 -9.95
C LEU A 14 -18.00 -47.27 -9.01
N PHE A 15 -17.71 -47.22 -7.72
CA PHE A 15 -18.29 -48.08 -6.69
C PHE A 15 -19.80 -47.85 -6.54
N SER A 16 -20.24 -46.57 -6.58
CA SER A 16 -21.66 -46.21 -6.54
C SER A 16 -22.42 -46.75 -7.75
N ILE A 17 -21.84 -46.67 -8.96
CA ILE A 17 -22.41 -47.22 -10.19
C ILE A 17 -22.52 -48.74 -10.10
N TYR A 18 -21.48 -49.40 -9.55
CA TYR A 18 -21.47 -50.86 -9.39
C TYR A 18 -22.58 -51.33 -8.42
N ILE A 19 -22.75 -50.68 -7.26
CA ILE A 19 -23.84 -51.01 -6.32
C ILE A 19 -25.19 -50.75 -6.96
N ALA A 20 -25.34 -49.70 -7.74
CA ALA A 20 -26.55 -49.35 -8.43
C ALA A 20 -26.94 -50.42 -9.48
N PHE A 21 -25.97 -50.98 -10.20
CA PHE A 21 -26.19 -52.06 -11.19
C PHE A 21 -26.61 -53.35 -10.54
N LEU A 22 -26.14 -53.64 -9.33
CA LEU A 22 -26.53 -54.83 -8.56
C LEU A 22 -27.97 -54.76 -7.98
N ASN A 23 -28.56 -53.56 -7.92
CA ASN A 23 -29.91 -53.35 -7.34
C ASN A 23 -30.87 -52.68 -8.34
N PRO A 24 -31.42 -53.43 -9.32
CA PRO A 24 -32.28 -52.88 -10.37
C PRO A 24 -33.71 -52.56 -9.95
N HIS A 25 -34.00 -52.47 -8.64
CA HIS A 25 -35.36 -52.24 -8.16
C HIS A 25 -35.83 -50.81 -8.45
N GLU A 26 -37.12 -50.70 -8.89
CA GLU A 26 -37.77 -49.40 -9.05
C GLU A 26 -38.23 -48.88 -7.68
N SER A 27 -37.83 -47.64 -7.37
CA SER A 27 -38.30 -46.91 -6.19
C SER A 27 -39.35 -45.88 -6.60
N THR A 28 -40.47 -45.87 -5.88
CA THR A 28 -41.49 -44.83 -6.03
C THR A 28 -41.08 -43.61 -5.16
N PHE A 29 -40.85 -42.48 -5.79
CA PHE A 29 -40.53 -41.25 -5.10
C PHE A 29 -41.74 -40.31 -5.10
N HIS A 30 -42.22 -39.94 -3.90
CA HIS A 30 -43.35 -39.03 -3.71
C HIS A 30 -42.77 -37.61 -3.47
N LEU A 31 -42.90 -36.72 -4.46
CA LEU A 31 -42.53 -35.31 -4.29
C LEU A 31 -43.65 -34.51 -3.61
N THR A 32 -44.91 -34.90 -3.89
CA THR A 32 -46.11 -34.30 -3.30
C THR A 32 -47.20 -35.38 -3.29
N GLN A 33 -48.30 -35.21 -2.52
CA GLN A 33 -49.39 -36.17 -2.44
C GLN A 33 -49.99 -36.60 -3.80
N SER A 34 -49.84 -35.77 -4.85
CA SER A 34 -50.36 -36.02 -6.21
C SER A 34 -49.31 -36.32 -7.26
N LEU A 35 -48.00 -36.19 -6.93
CA LEU A 35 -46.91 -36.31 -7.91
C LEU A 35 -45.97 -37.44 -7.49
N THR A 36 -46.14 -38.61 -8.13
CA THR A 36 -45.31 -39.80 -7.91
C THR A 36 -44.52 -40.11 -9.16
N PHE A 37 -43.20 -40.19 -9.03
CA PHE A 37 -42.32 -40.65 -10.11
C PHE A 37 -41.76 -42.03 -9.79
N LYS A 38 -41.89 -42.96 -10.76
CA LYS A 38 -41.19 -44.24 -10.71
C LYS A 38 -39.87 -44.09 -11.43
N LEU A 39 -38.80 -44.10 -10.68
CA LEU A 39 -37.46 -44.00 -11.23
C LEU A 39 -36.60 -45.17 -10.76
N PRO A 40 -35.74 -45.71 -11.64
CA PRO A 40 -34.77 -46.71 -11.21
C PRO A 40 -33.92 -46.15 -10.04
N THR A 41 -33.73 -46.96 -9.00
CA THR A 41 -32.95 -46.56 -7.79
C THR A 41 -31.56 -46.04 -8.16
N VAL A 42 -31.01 -46.52 -9.26
CA VAL A 42 -29.73 -46.09 -9.86
C VAL A 42 -29.72 -44.59 -10.17
N ILE A 43 -30.80 -44.09 -10.77
CA ILE A 43 -30.90 -42.67 -11.17
C ILE A 43 -30.94 -41.76 -9.94
N LEU A 44 -31.69 -42.16 -8.89
CA LEU A 44 -31.74 -41.42 -7.62
C LEU A 44 -30.38 -41.36 -6.93
N LEU A 45 -29.63 -42.45 -6.93
CA LEU A 45 -28.32 -42.53 -6.30
C LEU A 45 -27.29 -41.71 -7.08
N LEU A 46 -27.31 -41.75 -8.40
CA LEU A 46 -26.48 -40.88 -9.24
C LEU A 46 -26.78 -39.39 -9.06
N ALA A 47 -28.07 -39.03 -8.96
CA ALA A 47 -28.47 -37.65 -8.71
C ALA A 47 -28.02 -37.17 -7.32
N ALA A 48 -28.08 -38.02 -6.29
CA ALA A 48 -27.59 -37.69 -4.95
C ALA A 48 -26.08 -37.48 -4.93
N VAL A 49 -25.30 -38.34 -5.61
CA VAL A 49 -23.83 -38.18 -5.75
C VAL A 49 -23.49 -36.90 -6.51
N PHE A 50 -24.18 -36.65 -7.63
CA PHE A 50 -23.97 -35.47 -8.45
C PHE A 50 -24.26 -34.18 -7.66
N THR A 51 -25.34 -34.11 -6.92
CA THR A 51 -25.67 -32.96 -6.06
C THR A 51 -24.64 -32.78 -4.95
N GLY A 52 -24.17 -33.85 -4.31
CA GLY A 52 -23.09 -33.81 -3.31
C GLY A 52 -21.77 -33.23 -3.86
N VAL A 53 -21.37 -33.67 -5.04
CA VAL A 53 -20.18 -33.16 -5.74
C VAL A 53 -20.35 -31.67 -6.09
N MET A 54 -21.51 -31.26 -6.62
CA MET A 54 -21.78 -29.87 -6.96
C MET A 54 -21.75 -28.96 -5.72
N ILE A 55 -22.31 -29.39 -4.61
CA ILE A 55 -22.26 -28.64 -3.33
C ILE A 55 -20.80 -28.53 -2.87
N SER A 56 -20.04 -29.62 -2.91
CA SER A 56 -18.61 -29.63 -2.51
C SER A 56 -17.77 -28.66 -3.36
N VAL A 57 -17.96 -28.67 -4.68
CA VAL A 57 -17.31 -27.75 -5.61
C VAL A 57 -17.72 -26.30 -5.34
N ALA A 58 -19.00 -26.04 -5.07
CA ALA A 58 -19.47 -24.70 -4.75
C ALA A 58 -18.86 -24.16 -3.45
N ILE A 59 -18.77 -24.99 -2.40
CA ILE A 59 -18.11 -24.64 -1.14
C ILE A 59 -16.63 -24.37 -1.36
N PHE A 60 -15.92 -25.22 -2.10
CA PHE A 60 -14.51 -25.05 -2.43
C PHE A 60 -14.26 -23.73 -3.20
N TRP A 61 -15.11 -23.42 -4.17
CA TRP A 61 -15.03 -22.18 -4.94
C TRP A 61 -15.25 -20.94 -4.06
N THR A 62 -16.23 -20.95 -3.16
CA THR A 62 -16.50 -19.82 -2.27
C THR A 62 -15.31 -19.54 -1.33
N PHE A 63 -14.67 -20.58 -0.78
CA PHE A 63 -13.48 -20.44 0.07
C PHE A 63 -12.27 -19.92 -0.71
N ASN A 64 -12.00 -20.44 -1.90
CA ASN A 64 -10.89 -20.01 -2.74
C ASN A 64 -11.05 -18.58 -3.28
N LEU A 65 -12.26 -18.21 -3.71
CA LEU A 65 -12.54 -16.85 -4.20
C LEU A 65 -12.34 -15.80 -3.11
N LYS A 66 -12.77 -16.05 -1.87
CA LYS A 66 -12.59 -15.14 -0.74
C LYS A 66 -11.10 -14.86 -0.48
N ASN A 67 -10.27 -15.89 -0.47
CA ASN A 67 -8.83 -15.76 -0.23
C ASN A 67 -8.09 -15.07 -1.39
N THR A 68 -8.46 -15.39 -2.62
CA THR A 68 -7.86 -14.80 -3.83
C THR A 68 -8.23 -13.33 -3.97
N PHE A 69 -9.49 -12.97 -3.72
CA PHE A 69 -9.98 -11.59 -3.79
C PHE A 69 -9.36 -10.69 -2.70
N SER A 70 -9.22 -11.21 -1.49
CA SER A 70 -8.56 -10.52 -0.39
C SER A 70 -7.08 -10.22 -0.70
N ARG A 71 -6.34 -11.21 -1.22
CA ARG A 71 -4.94 -11.06 -1.65
C ARG A 71 -4.80 -10.08 -2.83
N TRP A 72 -5.72 -10.13 -3.78
CA TRP A 72 -5.74 -9.22 -4.93
C TRP A 72 -5.98 -7.77 -4.49
N LYS A 73 -6.94 -7.51 -3.59
CA LYS A 73 -7.23 -6.19 -3.01
C LYS A 73 -6.00 -5.62 -2.26
N LEU A 74 -5.35 -6.44 -1.44
CA LEU A 74 -4.12 -6.06 -0.74
C LEU A 74 -2.97 -5.72 -1.71
N ASN A 75 -2.80 -6.51 -2.76
CA ASN A 75 -1.77 -6.28 -3.77
C ASN A 75 -2.02 -5.00 -4.59
N LEU A 76 -3.28 -4.70 -4.92
CA LEU A 76 -3.65 -3.45 -5.58
C LEU A 76 -3.36 -2.25 -4.67
N GLN A 77 -3.70 -2.34 -3.40
CA GLN A 77 -3.45 -1.27 -2.42
C GLN A 77 -1.95 -1.02 -2.23
N LYS A 78 -1.15 -2.08 -2.13
CA LYS A 78 0.32 -2.00 -2.09
C LYS A 78 0.92 -1.40 -3.37
N ARG A 79 0.41 -1.77 -4.56
CA ARG A 79 0.86 -1.21 -5.85
C ARG A 79 0.52 0.28 -5.95
N ARG A 80 -0.68 0.70 -5.55
CA ARG A 80 -1.09 2.12 -5.52
C ARG A 80 -0.22 2.94 -4.58
N GLY A 81 0.08 2.42 -3.38
CA GLY A 81 0.98 3.06 -2.41
C GLY A 81 2.40 3.23 -2.96
N LYS A 82 2.98 2.16 -3.54
CA LYS A 82 4.31 2.21 -4.17
C LYS A 82 4.36 3.20 -5.34
N ASN A 83 3.33 3.23 -6.19
CA ASN A 83 3.29 4.15 -7.32
C ASN A 83 3.17 5.62 -6.86
N LYS A 84 2.39 5.89 -5.80
CA LYS A 84 2.30 7.22 -5.18
C LYS A 84 3.67 7.66 -4.64
N LEU A 85 4.35 6.79 -3.89
CA LEU A 85 5.70 7.07 -3.36
C LEU A 85 6.69 7.35 -4.49
N ARG A 86 6.79 6.49 -5.49
CA ARG A 86 7.66 6.69 -6.65
C ARG A 86 7.39 8.00 -7.38
N ARG A 87 6.13 8.40 -7.51
CA ARG A 87 5.74 9.68 -8.13
C ARG A 87 6.24 10.87 -7.29
N ILE A 88 6.05 10.83 -5.96
CA ILE A 88 6.51 11.86 -5.04
C ILE A 88 8.03 12.00 -5.12
N GLU A 89 8.76 10.89 -5.04
CA GLU A 89 10.21 10.83 -5.15
C GLU A 89 10.72 11.36 -6.49
N GLY A 90 10.06 10.99 -7.59
CA GLY A 90 10.37 11.52 -8.92
C GLY A 90 10.15 13.03 -9.05
N LEU A 91 9.11 13.58 -8.41
CA LEU A 91 8.87 15.02 -8.37
C LEU A 91 9.92 15.74 -7.51
N PHE A 92 10.27 15.15 -6.36
CA PHE A 92 11.32 15.68 -5.48
C PHE A 92 12.67 15.75 -6.20
N ASN A 93 13.14 14.65 -6.80
CA ASN A 93 14.41 14.60 -7.53
C ASN A 93 14.45 15.59 -8.71
N LYS A 94 13.33 15.77 -9.42
CA LYS A 94 13.22 16.80 -10.47
C LYS A 94 13.30 18.20 -9.90
N SER A 95 12.67 18.47 -8.76
CA SER A 95 12.74 19.77 -8.09
C SER A 95 14.18 20.08 -7.66
N GLU A 96 14.87 19.12 -7.07
CA GLU A 96 16.27 19.25 -6.67
C GLU A 96 17.17 19.56 -7.87
N ASN A 97 16.99 18.83 -8.97
CA ASN A 97 17.74 19.11 -10.21
C ASN A 97 17.45 20.52 -10.76
N PHE A 98 16.22 21.01 -10.70
CA PHE A 98 15.92 22.38 -11.11
C PHE A 98 16.54 23.41 -10.16
N PHE A 99 16.55 23.14 -8.86
CA PHE A 99 17.20 23.98 -7.87
C PHE A 99 18.71 24.09 -8.14
N LEU A 100 19.40 22.96 -8.35
CA LEU A 100 20.82 22.91 -8.65
C LEU A 100 21.18 23.65 -9.97
N ASN A 101 20.25 23.68 -10.92
CA ASN A 101 20.39 24.42 -12.18
C ASN A 101 19.92 25.89 -12.09
N GLY A 102 19.67 26.43 -10.89
CA GLY A 102 19.23 27.80 -10.68
C GLY A 102 17.80 28.13 -11.13
N ARG A 103 17.01 27.13 -11.54
CA ARG A 103 15.65 27.32 -12.03
C ARG A 103 14.64 27.31 -10.86
N LEU A 104 14.74 28.32 -9.98
CA LEU A 104 14.08 28.37 -8.69
C LEU A 104 12.55 28.27 -8.77
N GLU A 105 11.91 28.95 -9.76
CA GLU A 105 10.46 28.92 -9.94
C GLU A 105 9.94 27.50 -10.27
N LYS A 106 10.64 26.81 -11.17
CA LYS A 106 10.29 25.44 -11.53
C LYS A 106 10.50 24.48 -10.37
N ALA A 107 11.60 24.66 -9.63
CA ALA A 107 11.89 23.90 -8.43
C ALA A 107 10.77 24.09 -7.38
N LEU A 108 10.36 25.33 -7.11
CA LEU A 108 9.32 25.64 -6.13
C LEU A 108 7.98 25.01 -6.52
N SER A 109 7.57 25.17 -7.79
CA SER A 109 6.32 24.57 -8.29
C SER A 109 6.25 23.04 -8.14
N LEU A 110 7.40 22.36 -8.32
CA LEU A 110 7.45 20.90 -8.16
C LEU A 110 7.46 20.49 -6.68
N ILE A 111 8.19 21.23 -5.83
CA ILE A 111 8.27 20.93 -4.42
C ILE A 111 6.92 21.15 -3.73
N ASP A 112 6.15 22.15 -4.17
CA ASP A 112 4.79 22.37 -3.67
C ASP A 112 3.89 21.16 -3.98
N LYS A 113 3.97 20.58 -5.18
CA LYS A 113 3.24 19.34 -5.52
C LYS A 113 3.64 18.15 -4.67
N VAL A 114 4.91 18.07 -4.26
CA VAL A 114 5.39 17.05 -3.32
C VAL A 114 4.75 17.27 -1.95
N LEU A 115 4.71 18.52 -1.47
CA LEU A 115 4.16 18.88 -0.16
C LEU A 115 2.64 18.80 -0.12
N ASP A 116 1.93 19.04 -1.22
CA ASP A 116 0.49 18.78 -1.35
C ASP A 116 0.17 17.28 -1.16
N ALA A 117 1.02 16.41 -1.71
CA ALA A 117 0.84 14.97 -1.59
C ALA A 117 1.36 14.40 -0.24
N SER A 118 2.34 15.08 0.38
CA SER A 118 2.99 14.69 1.64
C SER A 118 3.44 15.93 2.44
N PRO A 119 2.55 16.55 3.24
CA PRO A 119 2.82 17.84 3.92
C PRO A 119 3.98 17.84 4.92
N ASN A 120 4.35 16.67 5.44
CA ASN A 120 5.43 16.50 6.40
C ASN A 120 6.68 15.83 5.80
N HIS A 121 6.85 15.91 4.49
CA HIS A 121 8.05 15.40 3.84
C HIS A 121 9.26 16.28 4.18
N ILE A 122 10.08 15.84 5.13
CA ILE A 122 11.19 16.61 5.72
C ILE A 122 12.14 17.14 4.65
N GLN A 123 12.60 16.27 3.75
CA GLN A 123 13.53 16.65 2.69
C GLN A 123 12.92 17.69 1.72
N ALA A 124 11.63 17.59 1.41
CA ALA A 124 10.94 18.55 0.57
C ALA A 124 10.77 19.90 1.26
N LEU A 125 10.46 19.92 2.55
CA LEU A 125 10.42 21.15 3.34
C LEU A 125 11.81 21.81 3.42
N SER A 126 12.86 21.01 3.66
CA SER A 126 14.24 21.51 3.68
C SER A 126 14.64 22.14 2.33
N LEU A 127 14.36 21.45 1.23
CA LEU A 127 14.63 21.97 -0.12
C LEU A 127 13.80 23.24 -0.40
N LYS A 128 12.52 23.28 0.01
CA LYS A 128 11.70 24.50 -0.09
C LYS A 128 12.32 25.67 0.66
N GLY A 129 12.83 25.45 1.87
CA GLY A 129 13.55 26.48 2.64
C GLY A 129 14.75 27.02 1.88
N LYS A 130 15.56 26.15 1.27
CA LYS A 130 16.72 26.54 0.45
C LYS A 130 16.31 27.32 -0.81
N ILE A 131 15.26 26.90 -1.50
CA ILE A 131 14.74 27.59 -2.69
C ILE A 131 14.27 29.01 -2.31
N LEU A 132 13.50 29.15 -1.24
CA LEU A 132 13.00 30.46 -0.77
C LEU A 132 14.13 31.37 -0.36
N PHE A 133 15.14 30.83 0.34
CA PHE A 133 16.36 31.58 0.70
C PHE A 133 17.09 32.10 -0.54
N SER A 134 17.30 31.25 -1.55
CA SER A 134 17.96 31.61 -2.81
C SER A 134 17.16 32.64 -3.63
N ARG A 135 15.82 32.71 -3.44
CA ARG A 135 14.94 33.72 -4.03
C ARG A 135 14.97 35.06 -3.28
N GLY A 136 15.65 35.12 -2.13
CA GLY A 136 15.67 36.30 -1.26
C GLY A 136 14.47 36.39 -0.29
N GLU A 137 13.57 35.39 -0.29
CA GLU A 137 12.40 35.31 0.59
C GLU A 137 12.79 34.76 1.98
N LYS A 138 13.73 35.45 2.64
CA LYS A 138 14.41 34.97 3.85
C LYS A 138 13.45 34.70 5.02
N VAL A 139 12.42 35.54 5.21
CA VAL A 139 11.43 35.35 6.28
C VAL A 139 10.61 34.07 6.06
N LEU A 140 10.21 33.79 4.83
CA LEU A 140 9.50 32.55 4.47
C LEU A 140 10.43 31.35 4.61
N ALA A 141 11.67 31.47 4.20
CA ALA A 141 12.70 30.43 4.38
C ALA A 141 12.85 30.05 5.86
N ALA A 142 13.03 31.04 6.76
CA ALA A 142 13.12 30.82 8.19
C ALA A 142 11.89 30.09 8.75
N ASN A 143 10.69 30.47 8.33
CA ASN A 143 9.45 29.80 8.77
C ASN A 143 9.40 28.34 8.35
N ILE A 144 9.80 28.01 7.13
CA ILE A 144 9.88 26.62 6.64
C ILE A 144 10.97 25.84 7.39
N GLN A 145 12.15 26.43 7.57
CA GLN A 145 13.25 25.82 8.34
C GLN A 145 12.84 25.51 9.79
N LYS A 146 12.15 26.44 10.47
CA LYS A 146 11.55 26.19 11.79
C LYS A 146 10.54 25.05 11.76
N LYS A 147 9.72 24.94 10.70
CA LYS A 147 8.79 23.82 10.55
C LYS A 147 9.54 22.49 10.41
N VAL A 148 10.66 22.46 9.67
CA VAL A 148 11.51 21.26 9.59
C VAL A 148 12.05 20.90 10.97
N LEU A 149 12.57 21.85 11.74
CA LEU A 149 13.13 21.60 13.07
C LEU A 149 12.08 21.18 14.11
N LYS A 150 10.78 21.42 13.87
CA LYS A 150 9.71 20.83 14.69
C LYS A 150 9.50 19.34 14.39
N LEU A 151 9.82 18.89 13.18
CA LEU A 151 9.68 17.50 12.74
C LEU A 151 10.96 16.70 12.99
N ASP A 152 12.11 17.35 12.85
CA ASP A 152 13.44 16.79 13.04
C ASP A 152 14.32 17.83 13.78
N PRO A 153 14.27 17.86 15.13
CA PRO A 153 14.96 18.86 15.94
C PRO A 153 16.50 18.78 15.90
N GLU A 154 17.03 17.63 15.49
CA GLU A 154 18.47 17.35 15.47
C GLU A 154 19.10 17.51 14.07
N SER A 155 18.33 17.98 13.09
CA SER A 155 18.83 18.19 11.74
C SER A 155 19.87 19.31 11.68
N ILE A 156 21.14 18.95 11.82
CA ILE A 156 22.29 19.89 11.84
C ILE A 156 22.30 20.74 10.56
N SER A 157 22.04 20.16 9.39
CA SER A 157 21.98 20.89 8.13
C SER A 157 20.95 22.03 8.18
N VAL A 158 19.76 21.77 8.72
CA VAL A 158 18.69 22.77 8.78
C VAL A 158 18.95 23.80 9.87
N LEU A 159 19.61 23.41 10.96
CA LEU A 159 20.07 24.36 11.99
C LEU A 159 21.06 25.36 11.40
N PHE A 160 22.02 24.92 10.57
CA PHE A 160 22.95 25.82 9.86
C PHE A 160 22.22 26.68 8.82
N ASP A 161 21.32 26.11 8.02
CA ASP A 161 20.52 26.86 7.05
C ASP A 161 19.72 27.98 7.74
N LEU A 162 19.14 27.70 8.93
CA LEU A 162 18.41 28.71 9.70
C LEU A 162 19.33 29.75 10.35
N ALA A 163 20.49 29.35 10.86
CA ALA A 163 21.50 30.30 11.40
C ALA A 163 21.93 31.27 10.32
N THR A 164 22.29 30.78 9.13
CA THR A 164 22.63 31.64 7.96
C THR A 164 21.46 32.55 7.56
N THR A 165 20.22 32.07 7.67
CA THR A 165 19.05 32.90 7.39
C THR A 165 18.89 34.02 8.41
N TYR A 166 19.17 33.75 9.70
CA TYR A 166 19.14 34.77 10.76
C TYR A 166 20.28 35.79 10.62
N GLU A 167 21.51 35.34 10.30
CA GLU A 167 22.62 36.22 9.97
C GLU A 167 22.21 37.24 8.90
N GLN A 168 21.67 36.74 7.78
CA GLN A 168 21.28 37.57 6.64
C GLN A 168 20.03 38.45 6.88
N THR A 169 19.29 38.20 7.93
CA THR A 169 18.12 38.99 8.35
C THR A 169 18.43 39.91 9.55
N GLY A 170 19.67 39.90 10.05
CA GLY A 170 20.10 40.71 11.18
C GLY A 170 19.59 40.23 12.54
N GLN A 171 19.13 38.99 12.63
CA GLN A 171 18.59 38.37 13.87
C GLN A 171 19.75 37.73 14.67
N ILE A 172 20.74 38.54 15.03
CA ILE A 172 22.02 38.07 15.62
C ILE A 172 21.81 37.29 16.93
N LYS A 173 20.82 37.67 17.76
CA LYS A 173 20.53 36.93 18.99
C LYS A 173 20.11 35.51 18.74
N ASP A 174 19.21 35.31 17.80
CA ASP A 174 18.65 33.98 17.45
C ASP A 174 19.71 33.12 16.75
N GLU A 175 20.54 33.72 15.91
CA GLU A 175 21.71 33.08 15.29
C GLU A 175 22.68 32.52 16.34
N ILE A 176 23.09 33.34 17.32
CA ILE A 176 23.99 32.90 18.40
C ILE A 176 23.40 31.73 19.20
N ILE A 177 22.12 31.76 19.48
CA ILE A 177 21.43 30.67 20.20
C ILE A 177 21.52 29.38 19.38
N LEU A 178 21.27 29.44 18.07
CA LEU A 178 21.37 28.27 17.18
C LEU A 178 22.80 27.75 17.08
N LEU A 179 23.78 28.62 16.88
CA LEU A 179 25.18 28.22 16.79
C LEU A 179 25.67 27.56 18.10
N LYS A 180 25.26 28.07 19.26
CA LYS A 180 25.54 27.44 20.57
C LYS A 180 24.87 26.04 20.66
N LYS A 181 23.65 25.89 20.16
CA LYS A 181 22.97 24.58 20.09
C LYS A 181 23.75 23.61 19.19
N ILE A 182 24.13 24.04 17.99
CA ILE A 182 24.92 23.22 17.04
C ILE A 182 26.25 22.79 17.67
N HIS A 183 26.96 23.72 18.31
CA HIS A 183 28.23 23.41 18.96
C HIS A 183 28.09 22.39 20.10
N ARG A 184 27.02 22.50 20.89
CA ARG A 184 26.76 21.55 21.98
C ARG A 184 26.43 20.14 21.46
N GLU A 185 25.64 20.05 20.40
CA GLU A 185 25.20 18.76 19.82
C GLU A 185 26.27 18.15 18.93
N ASN A 186 27.08 18.98 18.27
CA ASN A 186 28.19 18.55 17.43
C ASN A 186 29.40 19.47 17.50
N PRO A 187 30.28 19.31 18.52
CA PRO A 187 31.42 20.20 18.75
C PRO A 187 32.40 20.32 17.56
N LYS A 188 32.43 19.32 16.67
CA LYS A 188 33.30 19.31 15.48
C LYS A 188 32.69 20.03 14.27
N ALA A 189 31.40 20.35 14.29
CA ALA A 189 30.70 20.96 13.17
C ALA A 189 30.92 22.49 13.09
N VAL A 190 31.24 23.13 14.21
CA VAL A 190 31.54 24.57 14.28
C VAL A 190 33.01 24.72 14.56
N ARG A 191 33.80 25.25 13.60
CA ARG A 191 35.16 25.72 13.86
C ARG A 191 35.07 27.05 14.60
N PRO A 192 35.96 27.28 15.58
CA PRO A 192 36.05 28.55 16.29
C PRO A 192 36.41 29.69 15.36
#